data_442aab5d9e1fc6a5f5209b2a0dc6dbd7
#
_entry.id   442aab5d9e1fc6a5f5209b2a0dc6dbd7
#
_cell.length_a   1.000
_cell.length_b   1.000
_cell.length_c   1.000
_cell.angle_alpha   90.00
_cell.angle_beta   90.00
_cell.angle_gamma   90.00
#
_symmetry.space_group_name_H-M   'P 1'
#
loop_
_entity.id
_entity.type
_entity.pdbx_description
1 polymer ?
#
loop_
_entity_poly.entity_id
_entity_poly.type
_entity_poly.pdbx_seq_one_letter_code
_entity_poly.pdbx_strand_id
1 'polypeptide(L)'
;MQRASSIPARFALSIFGRSNRVLLPAQVAKLKTLALLHASQLVTLAGPKRARVGKELSELAIIRDGGMLIRDGIIESVGLSGEIEKNARDAEIIDARDRVVLSGFVDAHTHLVFAGDRLDDFERRAKGESYEQIAAAGGGIWSTVEKTRAAKDVDLFAQAKRRADWFLKCGTTTVEAKSGYGLTVEDELKILRVIRRLNTETPIEFVPTFLGAHAIPEEFRSAPEQYVALVIHEMLPRVVEEQLAESCDIFCERGYFDIEQSRKILTAAKKLGLKLRMHVDQLTNSGGAKLAAELGATTADHLEKTDEQGIAAMKAAGVQPVLLPGSVYALGSTCYPRAREMIDAGLAVIVATDFNPGSSPTPSMAMVLSLACTQMKMSPAEALTASTINAAHSLTRGEKIGSLETGKLANFAIFDCEDYRELAYWFGVPQVHSVYVHGKRVF
;
A
#
# COMPACT_ATOMS: atom_id res chain seq x y z
N MET A 1 13.44 48.57 54.35
CA MET A 1 14.43 49.43 53.67
C MET A 1 14.98 48.60 52.49
N GLN A 2 14.63 49.14 51.30
CA GLN A 2 15.46 49.21 50.07
C GLN A 2 15.91 47.86 49.46
N ARG A 3 15.84 47.62 48.20
CA ARG A 3 15.20 48.25 46.99
C ARG A 3 15.24 47.15 45.92
N ALA A 4 14.22 47.10 45.11
CA ALA A 4 14.19 46.38 43.85
C ALA A 4 15.26 46.91 42.88
N SER A 5 15.81 46.07 42.02
CA SER A 5 16.35 46.49 40.73
C SER A 5 16.09 45.44 39.68
N SER A 6 15.26 45.82 38.75
CA SER A 6 14.97 45.23 37.45
C SER A 6 16.17 45.37 36.52
N ILE A 7 16.43 44.38 35.69
CA ILE A 7 17.28 44.50 34.49
C ILE A 7 16.55 43.88 33.30
N PRO A 8 16.55 44.53 32.13
CA PRO A 8 15.67 44.19 31.00
C PRO A 8 16.30 43.22 30.01
N ALA A 9 15.42 42.56 29.28
CA ALA A 9 15.75 41.78 28.07
C ALA A 9 16.39 42.67 27.00
N ARG A 10 17.49 42.24 26.40
CA ARG A 10 17.95 42.71 25.09
C ARG A 10 18.47 41.56 24.25
N PHE A 11 17.83 41.41 23.14
CA PHE A 11 18.21 40.79 21.86
C PHE A 11 19.70 40.66 21.62
N ALA A 12 20.10 39.47 21.13
CA ALA A 12 21.23 39.32 20.25
C ALA A 12 20.84 38.41 19.08
N LEU A 13 20.51 39.06 17.97
CA LEU A 13 20.66 38.46 16.65
C LEU A 13 22.16 38.32 16.38
N SER A 14 22.61 37.17 15.93
CA SER A 14 23.81 37.10 15.11
C SER A 14 23.87 35.80 14.30
N ILE A 15 23.70 36.01 13.03
CA ILE A 15 24.60 35.62 11.93
C ILE A 15 24.44 34.15 11.49
N PHE A 16 23.53 34.00 10.54
CA PHE A 16 23.55 32.92 9.55
C PHE A 16 24.78 33.05 8.64
N GLY A 17 25.76 32.21 8.84
CA GLY A 17 26.82 31.96 7.89
C GLY A 17 26.26 31.25 6.65
N ARG A 18 26.07 31.98 5.56
CA ARG A 18 25.81 31.43 4.23
C ARG A 18 27.06 30.69 3.77
N SER A 19 27.05 29.37 3.86
CA SER A 19 27.96 28.53 3.11
C SER A 19 27.48 28.52 1.66
N ASN A 20 28.11 29.32 0.81
CA ASN A 20 28.02 29.22 -0.65
C ASN A 20 28.64 27.88 -1.11
N ARG A 21 27.88 26.80 -1.05
CA ARG A 21 28.18 25.64 -1.90
C ARG A 21 27.77 26.03 -3.31
N VAL A 22 28.74 26.31 -4.16
CA VAL A 22 28.61 26.32 -5.60
C VAL A 22 28.18 24.90 -5.99
N LEU A 23 26.89 24.73 -6.19
CA LEU A 23 26.36 23.56 -6.88
C LEU A 23 26.86 23.66 -8.32
N LEU A 24 27.78 22.79 -8.70
CA LEU A 24 28.07 22.53 -10.11
C LEU A 24 26.73 22.29 -10.83
N PRO A 25 26.51 22.86 -12.03
CA PRO A 25 25.29 22.61 -12.76
C PRO A 25 25.20 21.11 -13.00
N ALA A 26 24.26 20.44 -12.32
CA ALA A 26 23.80 19.13 -12.75
C ALA A 26 23.44 19.30 -14.23
N GLN A 27 24.05 18.51 -15.10
CA GLN A 27 23.62 18.41 -16.49
C GLN A 27 22.10 18.18 -16.43
N VAL A 28 21.32 19.16 -16.85
CA VAL A 28 19.88 19.02 -17.03
C VAL A 28 19.75 17.99 -18.14
N ALA A 29 19.58 16.73 -17.76
CA ALA A 29 19.24 15.68 -18.69
C ALA A 29 18.00 16.18 -19.41
N LYS A 30 18.10 16.34 -20.73
CA LYS A 30 17.00 16.79 -21.59
C LYS A 30 15.82 15.87 -21.30
N LEU A 31 14.80 16.39 -20.64
CA LEU A 31 13.67 15.61 -20.19
C LEU A 31 12.99 15.04 -21.44
N LYS A 32 12.83 13.71 -21.49
CA LYS A 32 12.36 12.97 -22.66
C LYS A 32 10.86 13.19 -22.83
N THR A 33 10.44 13.59 -24.02
CA THR A 33 9.04 13.49 -24.43
C THR A 33 8.79 12.07 -24.94
N LEU A 34 7.75 11.40 -24.45
CA LEU A 34 7.32 10.08 -24.90
C LEU A 34 5.90 10.19 -25.47
N ALA A 35 5.61 9.47 -26.52
CA ALA A 35 4.27 9.28 -27.03
C ALA A 35 3.93 7.77 -27.06
N LEU A 36 3.00 7.36 -26.22
CA LEU A 36 2.41 6.04 -26.31
C LEU A 36 1.25 6.09 -27.29
N LEU A 37 1.25 5.17 -28.28
CA LEU A 37 0.27 5.13 -29.35
C LEU A 37 -0.28 3.72 -29.54
N HIS A 38 -1.46 3.63 -30.13
CA HIS A 38 -2.10 2.41 -30.62
C HIS A 38 -2.46 1.37 -29.54
N ALA A 39 -2.70 1.81 -28.29
CA ALA A 39 -3.19 0.87 -27.28
C ALA A 39 -4.55 0.29 -27.70
N SER A 40 -4.69 -1.05 -27.78
CA SER A 40 -5.98 -1.73 -28.02
C SER A 40 -7.05 -1.24 -27.05
N GLN A 41 -6.65 -1.12 -25.78
CA GLN A 41 -7.42 -0.46 -24.73
C GLN A 41 -6.48 0.39 -23.87
N LEU A 42 -6.61 1.71 -23.94
CA LEU A 42 -6.04 2.61 -22.97
C LEU A 42 -7.06 2.78 -21.84
N VAL A 43 -6.86 2.08 -20.73
CA VAL A 43 -7.74 2.09 -19.57
C VAL A 43 -7.37 3.28 -18.69
N THR A 44 -8.03 4.41 -18.89
CA THR A 44 -7.63 5.67 -18.26
C THR A 44 -8.08 5.79 -16.83
N LEU A 45 -9.22 5.20 -16.44
CA LEU A 45 -9.87 5.41 -15.14
C LEU A 45 -10.14 6.89 -14.85
N ALA A 46 -10.25 7.72 -15.90
CA ALA A 46 -10.58 9.12 -15.77
C ALA A 46 -11.97 9.32 -15.13
N GLY A 47 -12.09 10.29 -14.23
CA GLY A 47 -13.37 10.53 -13.57
C GLY A 47 -13.28 11.44 -12.34
N PRO A 48 -14.16 11.27 -11.34
CA PRO A 48 -14.19 12.15 -10.16
C PRO A 48 -12.86 12.15 -9.40
N LYS A 49 -12.46 13.30 -8.83
CA LYS A 49 -11.24 13.46 -8.01
C LYS A 49 -11.43 12.93 -6.59
N ARG A 50 -11.93 11.71 -6.48
CA ARG A 50 -12.14 10.95 -5.23
C ARG A 50 -12.18 9.47 -5.52
N ALA A 51 -12.13 8.64 -4.49
CA ALA A 51 -12.36 7.20 -4.63
C ALA A 51 -13.76 6.90 -5.21
N ARG A 52 -13.85 5.86 -6.02
CA ARG A 52 -15.06 5.42 -6.72
C ARG A 52 -15.93 4.58 -5.80
N VAL A 53 -17.25 4.76 -5.90
CA VAL A 53 -18.23 4.05 -5.09
C VAL A 53 -19.35 3.47 -5.95
N GLY A 54 -19.92 2.34 -5.54
CA GLY A 54 -21.05 1.72 -6.22
C GLY A 54 -20.77 1.48 -7.71
N LYS A 55 -21.64 1.95 -8.59
CA LYS A 55 -21.52 1.75 -10.05
C LYS A 55 -20.30 2.41 -10.68
N GLU A 56 -19.77 3.46 -10.07
CA GLU A 56 -18.57 4.16 -10.56
C GLU A 56 -17.32 3.25 -10.63
N LEU A 57 -17.30 2.15 -9.82
CA LEU A 57 -16.19 1.20 -9.87
C LEU A 57 -16.10 0.50 -11.25
N SER A 58 -17.19 0.45 -12.00
CA SER A 58 -17.22 -0.18 -13.34
C SER A 58 -16.91 0.81 -14.48
N GLU A 59 -16.71 2.10 -14.17
CA GLU A 59 -16.47 3.15 -15.16
C GLU A 59 -14.97 3.31 -15.41
N LEU A 60 -14.44 2.55 -16.39
CA LEU A 60 -13.00 2.50 -16.69
C LEU A 60 -12.52 3.60 -17.64
N ALA A 61 -13.42 4.32 -18.30
CA ALA A 61 -13.09 5.35 -19.30
C ALA A 61 -12.05 4.87 -20.34
N ILE A 62 -12.36 3.76 -21.03
CA ILE A 62 -11.46 3.11 -21.99
C ILE A 62 -11.45 3.88 -23.31
N ILE A 63 -10.26 4.18 -23.83
CA ILE A 63 -10.05 4.71 -25.17
C ILE A 63 -9.46 3.60 -26.05
N ARG A 64 -10.18 3.17 -27.10
CA ARG A 64 -9.68 2.23 -28.09
C ARG A 64 -8.79 2.97 -29.08
N ASP A 65 -7.74 2.32 -29.60
CA ASP A 65 -6.66 2.98 -30.33
C ASP A 65 -6.20 4.24 -29.58
N GLY A 66 -6.05 4.06 -28.25
CA GLY A 66 -5.73 5.14 -27.34
C GLY A 66 -4.25 5.47 -27.32
N GLY A 67 -3.95 6.74 -27.03
CA GLY A 67 -2.59 7.21 -26.85
C GLY A 67 -2.47 8.24 -25.75
N MET A 68 -1.23 8.50 -25.33
CA MET A 68 -0.92 9.58 -24.38
C MET A 68 0.44 10.21 -24.72
N LEU A 69 0.52 11.52 -24.54
CA LEU A 69 1.76 12.29 -24.60
C LEU A 69 2.27 12.51 -23.18
N ILE A 70 3.54 12.23 -22.98
CA ILE A 70 4.19 12.33 -21.67
C ILE A 70 5.36 13.30 -21.83
N ARG A 71 5.41 14.31 -20.96
CA ARG A 71 6.52 15.24 -20.87
C ARG A 71 7.02 15.32 -19.44
N ASP A 72 8.33 15.16 -19.26
CA ASP A 72 8.96 15.31 -17.95
C ASP A 72 8.40 14.36 -16.87
N GLY A 73 7.92 13.17 -17.30
CA GLY A 73 7.32 12.18 -16.41
C GLY A 73 5.87 12.47 -16.02
N ILE A 74 5.26 13.51 -16.59
CA ILE A 74 3.86 13.90 -16.38
C ILE A 74 3.06 13.62 -17.66
N ILE A 75 1.84 13.15 -17.51
CA ILE A 75 0.90 12.98 -18.62
C ILE A 75 0.44 14.37 -19.08
N GLU A 76 0.80 14.76 -20.28
CA GLU A 76 0.42 16.05 -20.86
C GLU A 76 -0.94 16.00 -21.53
N SER A 77 -1.22 14.92 -22.26
CA SER A 77 -2.51 14.70 -22.89
C SER A 77 -2.81 13.22 -23.07
N VAL A 78 -4.10 12.89 -23.15
CA VAL A 78 -4.65 11.55 -23.35
C VAL A 78 -5.78 11.65 -24.38
N GLY A 79 -5.82 10.72 -25.36
CA GLY A 79 -6.85 10.75 -26.41
C GLY A 79 -6.67 9.63 -27.41
N LEU A 80 -7.23 9.81 -28.61
CA LEU A 80 -7.02 8.90 -29.72
C LEU A 80 -5.57 9.02 -30.24
N SER A 81 -4.96 7.92 -30.67
CA SER A 81 -3.56 7.88 -31.13
C SER A 81 -3.29 8.91 -32.22
N GLY A 82 -4.18 9.05 -33.22
CA GLY A 82 -4.01 10.03 -34.29
C GLY A 82 -4.07 11.50 -33.86
N GLU A 83 -4.65 11.80 -32.67
CA GLU A 83 -4.61 13.15 -32.08
C GLU A 83 -3.32 13.38 -31.32
N ILE A 84 -2.86 12.37 -30.59
CA ILE A 84 -1.59 12.43 -29.83
C ILE A 84 -0.41 12.54 -30.79
N GLU A 85 -0.40 11.78 -31.88
CA GLU A 85 0.68 11.76 -32.89
C GLU A 85 0.94 13.14 -33.49
N LYS A 86 -0.11 13.95 -33.73
CA LYS A 86 0.04 15.33 -34.27
C LYS A 86 0.90 16.23 -33.39
N ASN A 87 0.93 15.95 -32.08
CA ASN A 87 1.66 16.73 -31.06
C ASN A 87 2.98 16.06 -30.62
N ALA A 88 3.32 14.89 -31.19
CA ALA A 88 4.43 14.03 -30.77
C ALA A 88 5.69 14.17 -31.65
N ARG A 89 5.90 15.30 -32.34
CA ARG A 89 6.93 15.47 -33.41
C ARG A 89 8.34 15.04 -32.98
N ASP A 90 8.74 15.30 -31.72
CA ASP A 90 10.06 15.01 -31.18
C ASP A 90 10.03 13.98 -30.05
N ALA A 91 8.93 13.23 -29.93
CA ALA A 91 8.75 12.24 -28.88
C ALA A 91 9.35 10.89 -29.30
N GLU A 92 9.89 10.17 -28.31
CA GLU A 92 10.17 8.75 -28.47
C GLU A 92 8.83 8.00 -28.48
N ILE A 93 8.61 7.18 -29.49
CA ILE A 93 7.34 6.46 -29.67
C ILE A 93 7.39 5.13 -28.94
N ILE A 94 6.33 4.86 -28.15
CA ILE A 94 6.03 3.56 -27.55
C ILE A 94 4.82 3.00 -28.30
N ASP A 95 5.02 1.97 -29.11
CA ASP A 95 3.94 1.28 -29.81
C ASP A 95 3.28 0.25 -28.86
N ALA A 96 2.02 0.50 -28.52
CA ALA A 96 1.22 -0.37 -27.66
C ALA A 96 0.16 -1.16 -28.46
N ARG A 97 0.39 -1.39 -29.76
CA ARG A 97 -0.52 -2.16 -30.60
C ARG A 97 -0.71 -3.56 -30.07
N ASP A 98 -1.95 -4.05 -30.10
CA ASP A 98 -2.38 -5.34 -29.57
C ASP A 98 -2.16 -5.48 -28.04
N ARG A 99 -2.13 -4.33 -27.32
CA ARG A 99 -1.87 -4.31 -25.87
C ARG A 99 -2.85 -3.46 -25.11
N VAL A 100 -3.08 -3.87 -23.86
CA VAL A 100 -3.76 -3.06 -22.84
C VAL A 100 -2.74 -2.19 -22.13
N VAL A 101 -3.09 -0.92 -21.93
CA VAL A 101 -2.32 0.02 -21.13
C VAL A 101 -3.19 0.57 -20.01
N LEU A 102 -2.70 0.54 -18.79
CA LEU A 102 -3.39 1.10 -17.62
C LEU A 102 -2.39 1.71 -16.64
N SER A 103 -2.88 2.50 -15.69
CA SER A 103 -2.09 2.95 -14.56
C SER A 103 -1.41 1.77 -13.88
N GLY A 104 -0.15 1.91 -13.48
CA GLY A 104 0.49 0.89 -12.64
C GLY A 104 -0.39 0.57 -11.43
N PHE A 105 -0.43 -0.71 -11.04
CA PHE A 105 -1.16 -1.12 -9.85
C PHE A 105 -0.64 -0.39 -8.60
N VAL A 106 -1.54 -0.15 -7.68
CA VAL A 106 -1.28 0.41 -6.36
C VAL A 106 -1.65 -0.65 -5.33
N ASP A 107 -0.66 -1.19 -4.64
CA ASP A 107 -0.88 -2.19 -3.61
C ASP A 107 -0.98 -1.51 -2.24
N ALA A 108 -2.19 -1.42 -1.73
CA ALA A 108 -2.50 -0.60 -0.56
C ALA A 108 -2.30 -1.32 0.79
N HIS A 109 -1.76 -2.55 0.78
CA HIS A 109 -1.54 -3.32 2.01
C HIS A 109 -0.47 -4.40 1.80
N THR A 110 0.72 -4.19 2.36
CA THR A 110 1.81 -5.19 2.33
C THR A 110 2.69 -5.16 3.57
N HIS A 111 3.41 -6.28 3.79
CA HIS A 111 4.42 -6.45 4.82
C HIS A 111 5.76 -6.90 4.20
N LEU A 112 6.21 -6.24 3.13
CA LEU A 112 7.32 -6.75 2.31
C LEU A 112 8.68 -6.76 2.99
N VAL A 113 8.88 -6.00 4.09
CA VAL A 113 10.17 -5.92 4.80
C VAL A 113 10.23 -6.91 5.94
N PHE A 114 10.80 -8.06 5.67
CA PHE A 114 11.05 -9.14 6.63
C PHE A 114 12.28 -9.95 6.23
N ALA A 115 12.88 -10.70 7.16
CA ALA A 115 13.97 -11.63 6.88
C ALA A 115 13.47 -13.08 6.81
N GLY A 116 14.10 -13.87 5.92
CA GLY A 116 13.79 -15.28 5.73
C GLY A 116 12.48 -15.55 4.98
N ASP A 117 11.93 -16.71 5.25
CA ASP A 117 10.68 -17.23 4.69
C ASP A 117 9.96 -18.11 5.71
N ARG A 118 8.81 -18.66 5.33
CA ARG A 118 8.03 -19.63 6.10
C ARG A 118 7.74 -20.90 5.29
N LEU A 119 8.73 -21.41 4.57
CA LEU A 119 8.59 -22.62 3.76
C LEU A 119 8.20 -23.83 4.61
N ASP A 120 8.77 -23.96 5.80
CA ASP A 120 8.43 -25.06 6.72
C ASP A 120 6.95 -24.96 7.20
N ASP A 121 6.48 -23.75 7.50
CA ASP A 121 5.06 -23.52 7.84
C ASP A 121 4.14 -23.88 6.67
N PHE A 122 4.56 -23.53 5.45
CA PHE A 122 3.82 -23.87 4.23
C PHE A 122 3.73 -25.38 4.03
N GLU A 123 4.85 -26.11 4.18
CA GLU A 123 4.89 -27.57 4.06
C GLU A 123 4.00 -28.26 5.12
N ARG A 124 4.06 -27.79 6.37
CA ARG A 124 3.21 -28.30 7.46
C ARG A 124 1.73 -28.06 7.21
N ARG A 125 1.37 -26.87 6.72
CA ARG A 125 -0.01 -26.56 6.33
C ARG A 125 -0.47 -27.45 5.18
N ALA A 126 0.36 -27.70 4.19
CA ALA A 126 0.06 -28.62 3.09
C ALA A 126 -0.17 -30.07 3.57
N LYS A 127 0.43 -30.45 4.68
CA LYS A 127 0.19 -31.74 5.37
C LYS A 127 -1.06 -31.75 6.27
N GLY A 128 -1.79 -30.61 6.37
CA GLY A 128 -3.05 -30.51 7.10
C GLY A 128 -2.93 -30.01 8.55
N GLU A 129 -1.76 -29.53 8.97
CA GLU A 129 -1.63 -28.91 10.30
C GLU A 129 -2.35 -27.56 10.35
N SER A 130 -3.05 -27.30 11.47
CA SER A 130 -3.72 -26.03 11.69
C SER A 130 -2.72 -24.89 11.98
N TYR A 131 -3.18 -23.64 11.80
CA TYR A 131 -2.38 -22.46 12.15
C TYR A 131 -1.90 -22.51 13.63
N GLU A 132 -2.76 -22.93 14.55
CA GLU A 132 -2.45 -23.03 15.97
C GLU A 132 -1.39 -24.12 16.24
N GLN A 133 -1.46 -25.26 15.56
CA GLN A 133 -0.46 -26.33 15.67
C GLN A 133 0.92 -25.86 15.17
N ILE A 134 0.94 -25.15 14.05
CA ILE A 134 2.17 -24.56 13.49
C ILE A 134 2.76 -23.53 14.46
N ALA A 135 1.92 -22.65 14.99
CA ALA A 135 2.36 -21.62 15.94
C ALA A 135 2.89 -22.23 17.27
N ALA A 136 2.22 -23.25 17.80
CA ALA A 136 2.64 -23.97 19.02
C ALA A 136 4.00 -24.66 18.86
N ALA A 137 4.39 -25.01 17.64
CA ALA A 137 5.68 -25.63 17.33
C ALA A 137 6.79 -24.62 16.95
N GLY A 138 6.61 -23.33 17.25
CA GLY A 138 7.60 -22.28 16.99
C GLY A 138 7.56 -21.68 15.60
N GLY A 139 6.52 -22.00 14.78
CA GLY A 139 6.25 -21.35 13.50
C GLY A 139 5.44 -20.05 13.63
N GLY A 140 4.83 -19.62 12.55
CA GLY A 140 3.99 -18.44 12.50
C GLY A 140 4.78 -17.13 12.56
N ILE A 141 4.15 -16.08 13.07
CA ILE A 141 4.73 -14.72 13.10
C ILE A 141 6.07 -14.66 13.84
N TRP A 142 6.24 -15.47 14.90
CA TRP A 142 7.44 -15.44 15.75
C TRP A 142 8.70 -15.85 15.00
N SER A 143 8.63 -16.88 14.15
CA SER A 143 9.76 -17.26 13.28
C SER A 143 10.22 -16.10 12.39
N THR A 144 9.29 -15.28 11.88
CA THR A 144 9.65 -14.09 11.08
C THR A 144 10.22 -12.97 11.97
N VAL A 145 9.64 -12.75 13.14
CA VAL A 145 10.12 -11.74 14.10
C VAL A 145 11.58 -12.03 14.50
N GLU A 146 11.89 -13.24 14.91
CA GLU A 146 13.25 -13.66 15.29
C GLU A 146 14.24 -13.43 14.16
N LYS A 147 13.92 -13.92 12.95
CA LYS A 147 14.79 -13.75 11.77
C LYS A 147 14.98 -12.27 11.43
N THR A 148 13.93 -11.44 11.56
CA THR A 148 13.99 -10.01 11.22
C THR A 148 14.75 -9.21 12.27
N ARG A 149 14.58 -9.52 13.56
CA ARG A 149 15.39 -8.95 14.64
C ARG A 149 16.89 -9.27 14.46
N ALA A 150 17.22 -10.51 14.13
CA ALA A 150 18.60 -10.96 13.92
C ALA A 150 19.25 -10.43 12.63
N ALA A 151 18.46 -10.06 11.63
CA ALA A 151 18.97 -9.59 10.34
C ALA A 151 19.65 -8.22 10.46
N LYS A 152 20.80 -8.07 9.79
CA LYS A 152 21.45 -6.77 9.62
C LYS A 152 20.67 -5.91 8.63
N ASP A 153 20.75 -4.60 8.77
CA ASP A 153 20.06 -3.64 7.89
C ASP A 153 20.36 -3.86 6.41
N VAL A 154 21.61 -4.18 6.08
CA VAL A 154 22.04 -4.43 4.69
C VAL A 154 21.39 -5.68 4.11
N ASP A 155 21.26 -6.74 4.89
CA ASP A 155 20.67 -8.01 4.46
C ASP A 155 19.15 -7.88 4.34
N LEU A 156 18.52 -7.19 5.29
CA LEU A 156 17.08 -6.90 5.27
C LEU A 156 16.72 -6.04 4.06
N PHE A 157 17.52 -5.00 3.77
CA PHE A 157 17.36 -4.18 2.58
C PHE A 157 17.51 -4.97 1.28
N ALA A 158 18.54 -5.81 1.17
CA ALA A 158 18.77 -6.61 -0.04
C ALA A 158 17.60 -7.57 -0.32
N GLN A 159 17.05 -8.21 0.72
CA GLN A 159 15.87 -9.07 0.59
C GLN A 159 14.62 -8.26 0.18
N ALA A 160 14.38 -7.11 0.80
CA ALA A 160 13.26 -6.24 0.50
C ALA A 160 13.36 -5.68 -0.93
N LYS A 161 14.54 -5.28 -1.39
CA LYS A 161 14.79 -4.80 -2.76
C LYS A 161 14.47 -5.89 -3.80
N ARG A 162 14.90 -7.13 -3.56
CA ARG A 162 14.54 -8.26 -4.45
C ARG A 162 13.02 -8.46 -4.54
N ARG A 163 12.29 -8.27 -3.44
CA ARG A 163 10.82 -8.35 -3.44
C ARG A 163 10.20 -7.16 -4.18
N ALA A 164 10.77 -5.96 -4.07
CA ALA A 164 10.37 -4.80 -4.86
C ALA A 164 10.42 -5.10 -6.38
N ASP A 165 11.46 -5.79 -6.86
CA ASP A 165 11.55 -6.22 -8.26
C ASP A 165 10.42 -7.19 -8.66
N TRP A 166 9.90 -7.99 -7.72
CA TRP A 166 8.74 -8.86 -7.99
C TRP A 166 7.47 -8.04 -8.20
N PHE A 167 7.25 -6.98 -7.42
CA PHE A 167 6.11 -6.08 -7.61
C PHE A 167 6.15 -5.39 -8.98
N LEU A 168 7.32 -4.91 -9.40
CA LEU A 168 7.48 -4.34 -10.75
C LEU A 168 7.11 -5.34 -11.84
N LYS A 169 7.59 -6.57 -11.74
CA LYS A 169 7.26 -7.66 -12.68
C LYS A 169 5.77 -7.99 -12.71
N CYS A 170 5.02 -7.62 -11.68
CA CYS A 170 3.57 -7.77 -11.62
C CYS A 170 2.81 -6.47 -12.02
N GLY A 171 3.51 -5.43 -12.50
CA GLY A 171 2.88 -4.18 -12.94
C GLY A 171 2.56 -3.20 -11.82
N THR A 172 3.03 -3.43 -10.60
CA THR A 172 2.80 -2.56 -9.43
C THR A 172 3.87 -1.47 -9.37
N THR A 173 3.44 -0.22 -9.23
CA THR A 173 4.33 0.96 -9.19
C THR A 173 4.33 1.69 -7.86
N THR A 174 3.34 1.43 -7.01
CA THR A 174 3.23 2.01 -5.67
C THR A 174 2.78 0.95 -4.69
N VAL A 175 3.44 0.89 -3.53
CA VAL A 175 3.23 -0.14 -2.51
C VAL A 175 3.14 0.52 -1.14
N GLU A 176 2.09 0.25 -0.40
CA GLU A 176 2.06 0.53 1.03
C GLU A 176 2.87 -0.53 1.76
N ALA A 177 3.82 -0.10 2.58
CA ALA A 177 4.76 -0.98 3.26
C ALA A 177 4.69 -0.79 4.78
N LYS A 178 4.30 -1.87 5.48
CA LYS A 178 4.17 -1.88 6.93
C LYS A 178 5.45 -2.37 7.59
N SER A 179 5.76 -1.85 8.79
CA SER A 179 6.62 -2.51 9.75
C SER A 179 5.87 -3.67 10.43
N GLY A 180 6.22 -4.09 11.65
CA GLY A 180 5.44 -5.05 12.43
C GLY A 180 6.06 -6.44 12.59
N TYR A 181 7.31 -6.61 12.14
CA TYR A 181 8.10 -7.81 12.41
C TYR A 181 9.31 -7.52 13.32
N GLY A 182 9.42 -6.31 13.85
CA GLY A 182 10.43 -5.95 14.85
C GLY A 182 9.93 -6.17 16.26
N LEU A 183 8.80 -5.58 16.60
CA LEU A 183 8.13 -5.62 17.90
C LEU A 183 9.04 -5.15 19.06
N THR A 184 10.10 -4.42 18.75
CA THR A 184 10.92 -3.63 19.67
C THR A 184 11.09 -2.23 19.09
N VAL A 185 11.49 -1.27 19.90
CA VAL A 185 11.70 0.11 19.42
C VAL A 185 12.71 0.13 18.26
N GLU A 186 13.88 -0.45 18.47
CA GLU A 186 14.96 -0.37 17.46
C GLU A 186 14.66 -1.19 16.21
N ASP A 187 14.03 -2.36 16.33
CA ASP A 187 13.76 -3.20 15.18
C ASP A 187 12.60 -2.67 14.32
N GLU A 188 11.58 -2.05 14.93
CA GLU A 188 10.53 -1.36 14.17
C GLU A 188 11.09 -0.17 13.38
N LEU A 189 11.93 0.65 14.01
CA LEU A 189 12.61 1.76 13.35
C LEU A 189 13.57 1.26 12.25
N LYS A 190 14.26 0.13 12.47
CA LYS A 190 15.13 -0.52 11.46
C LYS A 190 14.31 -0.84 10.20
N ILE A 191 13.15 -1.49 10.35
CA ILE A 191 12.27 -1.83 9.23
C ILE A 191 11.83 -0.56 8.48
N LEU A 192 11.36 0.46 9.20
CA LEU A 192 10.91 1.72 8.59
C LEU A 192 12.05 2.47 7.88
N ARG A 193 13.26 2.44 8.44
CA ARG A 193 14.46 3.01 7.77
C ARG A 193 14.81 2.24 6.50
N VAL A 194 14.60 0.92 6.46
CA VAL A 194 14.75 0.11 5.23
C VAL A 194 13.71 0.54 4.20
N ILE A 195 12.44 0.74 4.58
CA ILE A 195 11.40 1.26 3.66
C ILE A 195 11.80 2.63 3.10
N ARG A 196 12.27 3.55 3.94
CA ARG A 196 12.77 4.86 3.49
C ARG A 196 13.92 4.71 2.49
N ARG A 197 14.83 3.77 2.70
CA ARG A 197 15.94 3.49 1.80
C ARG A 197 15.46 2.91 0.46
N LEU A 198 14.45 2.04 0.45
CA LEU A 198 13.83 1.53 -0.78
C LEU A 198 13.30 2.67 -1.66
N ASN A 199 12.71 3.72 -1.09
CA ASN A 199 12.25 4.91 -1.82
C ASN A 199 13.37 5.68 -2.53
N THR A 200 14.61 5.56 -2.06
CA THR A 200 15.76 6.23 -2.69
C THR A 200 16.51 5.36 -3.68
N GLU A 201 16.41 4.04 -3.55
CA GLU A 201 17.23 3.09 -4.32
C GLU A 201 16.43 2.18 -5.27
N THR A 202 15.11 2.37 -5.34
CA THR A 202 14.23 1.65 -6.28
C THR A 202 13.27 2.61 -6.97
N PRO A 203 12.72 2.25 -8.13
CA PRO A 203 11.76 3.10 -8.83
C PRO A 203 10.33 3.03 -8.26
N ILE A 204 10.01 2.05 -7.42
CA ILE A 204 8.69 1.94 -6.77
C ILE A 204 8.55 3.01 -5.68
N GLU A 205 7.38 3.64 -5.60
CA GLU A 205 7.01 4.45 -4.43
C GLU A 205 6.53 3.53 -3.30
N PHE A 206 7.19 3.60 -2.15
CA PHE A 206 6.74 2.94 -0.92
C PHE A 206 6.13 3.95 0.04
N VAL A 207 4.88 3.70 0.46
CA VAL A 207 4.18 4.51 1.45
C VAL A 207 4.30 3.82 2.80
N PRO A 208 5.09 4.37 3.75
CA PRO A 208 5.42 3.67 4.99
C PRO A 208 4.28 3.74 6.01
N THR A 209 3.99 2.60 6.65
CA THR A 209 3.04 2.45 7.75
C THR A 209 3.73 1.82 8.97
N PHE A 210 3.62 2.45 10.12
CA PHE A 210 4.07 1.87 11.38
C PHE A 210 3.04 0.86 11.91
N LEU A 211 3.48 -0.36 12.17
CA LEU A 211 2.66 -1.46 12.71
C LEU A 211 3.35 -2.13 13.92
N GLY A 212 3.89 -1.36 14.87
CA GLY A 212 4.43 -1.93 16.12
C GLY A 212 3.40 -2.74 16.91
N ALA A 213 2.12 -2.47 16.70
CA ALA A 213 1.02 -3.22 17.30
C ALA A 213 0.51 -4.37 16.40
N HIS A 214 1.41 -5.18 15.84
CA HIS A 214 1.08 -6.35 15.02
C HIS A 214 0.85 -7.61 15.87
N ALA A 215 1.63 -7.80 16.91
CA ALA A 215 1.47 -8.85 17.93
C ALA A 215 2.06 -8.40 19.25
N ILE A 216 1.65 -9.01 20.37
CA ILE A 216 2.25 -8.77 21.68
C ILE A 216 3.42 -9.73 21.83
N PRO A 217 4.68 -9.24 21.90
CA PRO A 217 5.85 -10.10 21.96
C PRO A 217 5.89 -10.94 23.25
N GLU A 218 6.61 -12.06 23.18
CA GLU A 218 6.59 -13.07 24.23
C GLU A 218 7.03 -12.51 25.58
N GLU A 219 8.00 -11.61 25.56
CA GLU A 219 8.51 -10.90 26.72
C GLU A 219 7.47 -10.04 27.45
N PHE A 220 6.35 -9.71 26.77
CA PHE A 220 5.25 -8.92 27.33
C PHE A 220 3.94 -9.72 27.50
N ARG A 221 3.90 -11.03 27.24
CA ARG A 221 2.68 -11.84 27.34
C ARG A 221 2.01 -11.78 28.70
N SER A 222 2.81 -11.70 29.77
CA SER A 222 2.28 -11.59 31.15
C SER A 222 1.85 -10.18 31.55
N ALA A 223 2.22 -9.16 30.75
CA ALA A 223 1.94 -7.76 31.02
C ALA A 223 1.68 -6.97 29.72
N PRO A 224 0.63 -7.30 28.94
CA PRO A 224 0.39 -6.70 27.61
C PRO A 224 0.23 -5.18 27.64
N GLU A 225 -0.30 -4.62 28.74
CA GLU A 225 -0.42 -3.16 28.89
C GLU A 225 0.94 -2.43 28.94
N GLN A 226 2.01 -3.12 29.36
CA GLN A 226 3.36 -2.54 29.29
C GLN A 226 3.84 -2.43 27.84
N TYR A 227 3.47 -3.38 26.97
CA TYR A 227 3.76 -3.29 25.55
C TYR A 227 2.95 -2.17 24.88
N VAL A 228 1.68 -2.05 25.22
CA VAL A 228 0.85 -0.90 24.77
C VAL A 228 1.49 0.41 25.18
N ALA A 229 1.97 0.53 26.43
CA ALA A 229 2.67 1.71 26.91
C ALA A 229 3.98 1.97 26.13
N LEU A 230 4.76 0.94 25.82
CA LEU A 230 5.98 1.02 25.01
C LEU A 230 5.67 1.55 23.59
N VAL A 231 4.63 1.03 22.95
CA VAL A 231 4.21 1.50 21.62
C VAL A 231 3.82 2.98 21.67
N ILE A 232 3.04 3.39 22.68
CA ILE A 232 2.52 4.75 22.80
C ILE A 232 3.60 5.76 23.19
N HIS A 233 4.44 5.42 24.17
CA HIS A 233 5.33 6.40 24.81
C HIS A 233 6.76 6.39 24.27
N GLU A 234 7.16 5.33 23.56
CA GLU A 234 8.51 5.23 23.01
C GLU A 234 8.53 5.06 21.49
N MET A 235 7.79 4.06 20.93
CA MET A 235 7.83 3.80 19.48
C MET A 235 7.21 4.94 18.68
N LEU A 236 5.94 5.30 18.94
CA LEU A 236 5.23 6.33 18.17
C LEU A 236 5.95 7.69 18.16
N PRO A 237 6.45 8.22 19.30
CA PRO A 237 7.21 9.46 19.29
C PRO A 237 8.44 9.40 18.40
N ARG A 238 9.23 8.33 18.46
CA ARG A 238 10.44 8.19 17.62
C ARG A 238 10.12 8.04 16.14
N VAL A 239 9.06 7.31 15.80
CA VAL A 239 8.59 7.18 14.41
C VAL A 239 8.25 8.56 13.82
N VAL A 240 7.58 9.41 14.60
CA VAL A 240 7.19 10.76 14.17
C VAL A 240 8.38 11.70 14.15
N GLU A 241 9.25 11.68 15.16
CA GLU A 241 10.48 12.49 15.23
C GLU A 241 11.39 12.26 14.02
N GLU A 242 11.57 10.98 13.63
CA GLU A 242 12.38 10.60 12.46
C GLU A 242 11.61 10.67 11.13
N GLN A 243 10.32 11.01 11.15
CA GLN A 243 9.44 11.08 9.96
C GLN A 243 9.47 9.77 9.16
N LEU A 244 9.34 8.62 9.83
CA LEU A 244 9.50 7.30 9.24
C LEU A 244 8.20 6.69 8.70
N ALA A 245 7.04 7.18 9.10
CA ALA A 245 5.75 6.65 8.66
C ALA A 245 4.73 7.77 8.43
N GLU A 246 3.81 7.54 7.49
CA GLU A 246 2.65 8.40 7.22
C GLU A 246 1.40 7.93 7.97
N SER A 247 1.36 6.64 8.31
CA SER A 247 0.22 5.99 8.95
C SER A 247 0.66 5.12 10.12
N CYS A 248 -0.27 4.90 11.05
CA CYS A 248 -0.17 3.89 12.09
C CYS A 248 -1.27 2.84 11.88
N ASP A 249 -0.90 1.59 11.99
CA ASP A 249 -1.80 0.45 11.87
C ASP A 249 -1.78 -0.41 13.15
N ILE A 250 -2.77 -1.26 13.33
CA ILE A 250 -2.90 -2.18 14.46
C ILE A 250 -3.63 -3.46 14.04
N PHE A 251 -3.25 -4.60 14.60
CA PHE A 251 -4.02 -5.83 14.48
C PHE A 251 -5.02 -5.96 15.63
N CYS A 252 -6.22 -5.40 15.42
CA CYS A 252 -7.33 -5.44 16.37
C CYS A 252 -8.10 -6.77 16.22
N GLU A 253 -7.71 -7.79 16.96
CA GLU A 253 -8.27 -9.13 16.84
C GLU A 253 -8.16 -9.91 18.14
N ARG A 254 -9.05 -10.87 18.36
CA ARG A 254 -8.99 -11.77 19.51
C ARG A 254 -7.64 -12.50 19.57
N GLY A 255 -6.95 -12.40 20.71
CA GLY A 255 -5.63 -13.01 20.91
C GLY A 255 -4.46 -12.12 20.49
N TYR A 256 -4.74 -10.94 19.96
CA TYR A 256 -3.77 -9.89 19.62
C TYR A 256 -4.06 -8.63 20.44
N PHE A 257 -4.51 -7.54 19.81
CA PHE A 257 -4.92 -6.34 20.54
C PHE A 257 -6.45 -6.26 20.61
N ASP A 258 -6.98 -6.05 21.80
CA ASP A 258 -8.40 -5.83 21.98
C ASP A 258 -8.84 -4.41 21.57
N ILE A 259 -10.15 -4.15 21.63
CA ILE A 259 -10.76 -2.87 21.24
C ILE A 259 -10.19 -1.69 22.05
N GLU A 260 -9.99 -1.88 23.38
CA GLU A 260 -9.52 -0.78 24.24
C GLU A 260 -8.04 -0.50 24.08
N GLN A 261 -7.22 -1.53 23.90
CA GLN A 261 -5.80 -1.40 23.58
C GLN A 261 -5.62 -0.72 22.22
N SER A 262 -6.41 -1.15 21.22
CA SER A 262 -6.43 -0.57 19.89
C SER A 262 -6.84 0.90 19.91
N ARG A 263 -7.87 1.24 20.67
CA ARG A 263 -8.32 2.61 20.88
C ARG A 263 -7.22 3.50 21.47
N LYS A 264 -6.53 3.03 22.52
CA LYS A 264 -5.44 3.76 23.17
C LYS A 264 -4.31 4.09 22.18
N ILE A 265 -3.80 3.07 21.47
CA ILE A 265 -2.68 3.21 20.52
C ILE A 265 -3.05 4.15 19.38
N LEU A 266 -4.20 3.91 18.72
CA LEU A 266 -4.59 4.70 17.56
C LEU A 266 -4.97 6.14 17.92
N THR A 267 -5.54 6.37 19.11
CA THR A 267 -5.78 7.73 19.59
C THR A 267 -4.47 8.48 19.83
N ALA A 268 -3.44 7.81 20.34
CA ALA A 268 -2.10 8.40 20.50
C ALA A 268 -1.47 8.71 19.13
N ALA A 269 -1.54 7.77 18.18
CA ALA A 269 -1.04 7.95 16.83
C ALA A 269 -1.72 9.13 16.11
N LYS A 270 -3.06 9.25 16.23
CA LYS A 270 -3.85 10.36 15.67
C LYS A 270 -3.42 11.71 16.24
N LYS A 271 -3.18 11.80 17.55
CA LYS A 271 -2.69 13.01 18.20
C LYS A 271 -1.31 13.45 17.71
N LEU A 272 -0.49 12.50 17.27
CA LEU A 272 0.82 12.76 16.68
C LEU A 272 0.77 13.03 15.17
N GLY A 273 -0.42 13.08 14.57
CA GLY A 273 -0.63 13.45 13.18
C GLY A 273 -0.54 12.27 12.18
N LEU A 274 -0.41 11.04 12.64
CA LEU A 274 -0.43 9.86 11.77
C LEU A 274 -1.86 9.55 11.32
N LYS A 275 -2.02 9.11 10.07
CA LYS A 275 -3.26 8.53 9.57
C LYS A 275 -3.46 7.16 10.19
N LEU A 276 -4.72 6.74 10.31
CA LEU A 276 -5.05 5.47 10.94
C LEU A 276 -5.43 4.43 9.90
N ARG A 277 -4.90 3.23 10.05
CA ARG A 277 -5.27 2.00 9.34
C ARG A 277 -5.52 0.91 10.39
N MET A 278 -6.29 -0.12 10.05
CA MET A 278 -6.61 -1.17 11.02
C MET A 278 -6.78 -2.53 10.33
N HIS A 279 -6.03 -3.56 10.76
CA HIS A 279 -6.40 -4.95 10.50
C HIS A 279 -7.53 -5.31 11.46
N VAL A 280 -8.69 -5.66 10.95
CA VAL A 280 -9.89 -5.90 11.75
C VAL A 280 -10.76 -7.02 11.20
N ASP A 281 -11.44 -7.70 12.09
CA ASP A 281 -12.49 -8.68 11.78
C ASP A 281 -12.01 -9.77 10.77
N GLN A 282 -10.72 -10.15 10.86
CA GLN A 282 -10.13 -11.19 10.02
C GLN A 282 -10.53 -12.59 10.50
N LEU A 283 -10.31 -12.88 11.77
CA LEU A 283 -10.53 -14.19 12.38
C LEU A 283 -11.88 -14.26 13.09
N THR A 284 -12.28 -13.16 13.75
CA THR A 284 -13.53 -13.03 14.50
C THR A 284 -14.18 -11.68 14.23
N ASN A 285 -15.50 -11.58 14.39
CA ASN A 285 -16.17 -10.28 14.47
C ASN A 285 -15.92 -9.69 15.87
N SER A 286 -14.81 -8.96 15.99
CA SER A 286 -14.41 -8.33 17.25
C SER A 286 -14.99 -6.92 17.44
N GLY A 287 -15.67 -6.38 16.43
CA GLY A 287 -16.15 -4.98 16.38
C GLY A 287 -15.09 -3.98 15.91
N GLY A 288 -14.01 -4.48 15.32
CA GLY A 288 -12.91 -3.65 14.82
C GLY A 288 -13.34 -2.67 13.73
N ALA A 289 -14.23 -3.08 12.80
CA ALA A 289 -14.79 -2.20 11.78
C ALA A 289 -15.57 -1.02 12.39
N LYS A 290 -16.28 -1.22 13.50
CA LYS A 290 -16.99 -0.14 14.22
C LYS A 290 -16.00 0.80 14.90
N LEU A 291 -14.92 0.27 15.49
CA LEU A 291 -13.86 1.08 16.08
C LEU A 291 -13.14 1.91 15.02
N ALA A 292 -12.86 1.33 13.84
CA ALA A 292 -12.28 2.08 12.71
C ALA A 292 -13.15 3.26 12.30
N ALA A 293 -14.46 3.06 12.24
CA ALA A 293 -15.43 4.12 11.97
C ALA A 293 -15.43 5.19 13.05
N GLU A 294 -15.44 4.80 14.33
CA GLU A 294 -15.43 5.72 15.48
C GLU A 294 -14.18 6.61 15.49
N LEU A 295 -13.01 6.02 15.24
CA LEU A 295 -11.75 6.74 15.24
C LEU A 295 -11.53 7.56 13.95
N GLY A 296 -12.34 7.35 12.91
CA GLY A 296 -12.18 7.96 11.60
C GLY A 296 -10.91 7.45 10.92
N ALA A 297 -10.68 6.14 10.94
CA ALA A 297 -9.58 5.52 10.24
C ALA A 297 -9.71 5.72 8.73
N THR A 298 -8.58 5.79 8.03
CA THR A 298 -8.55 5.87 6.56
C THR A 298 -9.05 4.57 5.96
N THR A 299 -8.58 3.43 6.50
CA THR A 299 -8.97 2.09 6.04
C THR A 299 -9.26 1.16 7.20
N ALA A 300 -10.10 0.15 6.91
CA ALA A 300 -10.26 -1.06 7.68
C ALA A 300 -9.96 -2.24 6.74
N ASP A 301 -9.01 -3.06 7.15
CA ASP A 301 -8.36 -4.04 6.28
C ASP A 301 -8.75 -5.46 6.72
N HIS A 302 -8.81 -6.44 5.80
CA HIS A 302 -9.33 -7.81 5.94
C HIS A 302 -10.86 -7.90 5.86
N LEU A 303 -11.59 -7.79 6.98
CA LEU A 303 -13.06 -7.72 7.02
C LEU A 303 -13.80 -9.02 6.69
N GLU A 304 -13.14 -10.19 6.78
CA GLU A 304 -13.74 -11.51 6.50
C GLU A 304 -14.94 -11.81 7.37
N LYS A 305 -14.95 -11.29 8.60
CA LYS A 305 -15.99 -11.54 9.63
C LYS A 305 -16.87 -10.32 9.92
N THR A 306 -16.66 -9.22 9.20
CA THR A 306 -17.44 -7.99 9.42
C THR A 306 -18.93 -8.21 9.12
N ASP A 307 -19.79 -7.75 10.03
CA ASP A 307 -21.23 -7.81 9.90
C ASP A 307 -21.83 -6.57 9.18
N GLU A 308 -23.15 -6.57 8.97
CA GLU A 308 -23.88 -5.45 8.36
C GLU A 308 -23.73 -4.15 9.16
N GLN A 309 -23.63 -4.23 10.48
CA GLN A 309 -23.46 -3.05 11.33
C GLN A 309 -22.06 -2.45 11.15
N GLY A 310 -21.02 -3.29 10.98
CA GLY A 310 -19.68 -2.84 10.65
C GLY A 310 -19.62 -2.15 9.27
N ILE A 311 -20.27 -2.75 8.25
CA ILE A 311 -20.40 -2.16 6.90
C ILE A 311 -21.10 -0.79 6.98
N ALA A 312 -22.22 -0.70 7.70
CA ALA A 312 -22.96 0.54 7.87
C ALA A 312 -22.14 1.62 8.60
N ALA A 313 -21.42 1.25 9.65
CA ALA A 313 -20.56 2.16 10.41
C ALA A 313 -19.43 2.72 9.53
N MET A 314 -18.70 1.86 8.80
CA MET A 314 -17.66 2.28 7.86
C MET A 314 -18.22 3.22 6.79
N LYS A 315 -19.40 2.92 6.24
CA LYS A 315 -20.05 3.79 5.26
C LYS A 315 -20.35 5.18 5.82
N ALA A 316 -20.91 5.24 7.02
CA ALA A 316 -21.26 6.50 7.66
C ALA A 316 -20.02 7.37 7.96
N ALA A 317 -18.90 6.74 8.29
CA ALA A 317 -17.64 7.41 8.63
C ALA A 317 -16.71 7.66 7.41
N GLY A 318 -17.01 7.10 6.23
CA GLY A 318 -16.17 7.20 5.05
C GLY A 318 -14.89 6.35 5.10
N VAL A 319 -14.86 5.31 5.96
CA VAL A 319 -13.73 4.37 6.05
C VAL A 319 -13.71 3.49 4.81
N GLN A 320 -12.56 3.35 4.17
CA GLN A 320 -12.40 2.53 2.97
C GLN A 320 -12.04 1.09 3.35
N PRO A 321 -12.83 0.07 2.91
CA PRO A 321 -12.49 -1.33 3.12
C PRO A 321 -11.35 -1.76 2.18
N VAL A 322 -10.31 -2.40 2.73
CA VAL A 322 -9.23 -3.06 1.98
C VAL A 322 -9.39 -4.57 2.13
N LEU A 323 -9.73 -5.23 1.04
CA LEU A 323 -10.02 -6.65 1.01
C LEU A 323 -8.81 -7.44 0.51
N LEU A 324 -8.48 -8.53 1.19
CA LEU A 324 -7.22 -9.26 1.07
C LEU A 324 -7.46 -10.74 0.69
N PRO A 325 -8.01 -11.01 -0.51
CA PRO A 325 -8.44 -12.37 -0.86
C PRO A 325 -7.28 -13.37 -0.97
N GLY A 326 -6.04 -12.87 -1.18
CA GLY A 326 -4.84 -13.70 -1.22
C GLY A 326 -4.57 -14.40 0.11
N SER A 327 -4.82 -13.74 1.24
CA SER A 327 -4.62 -14.32 2.57
C SER A 327 -5.67 -15.40 2.86
N VAL A 328 -6.92 -15.18 2.50
CA VAL A 328 -7.98 -16.19 2.61
C VAL A 328 -7.62 -17.46 1.86
N TYR A 329 -7.18 -17.29 0.60
CA TYR A 329 -6.75 -18.40 -0.27
C TYR A 329 -5.56 -19.17 0.33
N ALA A 330 -4.48 -18.48 0.68
CA ALA A 330 -3.25 -19.13 1.12
C ALA A 330 -3.39 -19.77 2.52
N LEU A 331 -4.33 -19.31 3.33
CA LEU A 331 -4.69 -19.97 4.61
C LEU A 331 -5.64 -21.16 4.42
N GLY A 332 -6.12 -21.43 3.21
CA GLY A 332 -7.08 -22.50 2.95
C GLY A 332 -8.48 -22.21 3.51
N SER A 333 -8.79 -20.93 3.79
CA SER A 333 -10.11 -20.52 4.26
C SER A 333 -11.08 -20.36 3.10
N THR A 334 -12.37 -20.45 3.40
CA THR A 334 -13.47 -20.23 2.43
C THR A 334 -14.29 -19.00 2.75
N CYS A 335 -13.96 -18.29 3.85
CA CYS A 335 -14.69 -17.12 4.29
C CYS A 335 -14.04 -15.85 3.72
N TYR A 336 -14.48 -15.45 2.54
CA TYR A 336 -14.05 -14.21 1.89
C TYR A 336 -14.84 -13.00 2.37
N PRO A 337 -14.26 -11.78 2.33
CA PRO A 337 -14.99 -10.55 2.65
C PRO A 337 -16.20 -10.34 1.74
N ARG A 338 -17.23 -9.68 2.27
CA ARG A 338 -18.52 -9.44 1.60
C ARG A 338 -18.44 -8.26 0.62
N ALA A 339 -17.52 -8.32 -0.38
CA ALA A 339 -17.24 -7.21 -1.29
C ALA A 339 -18.48 -6.69 -2.04
N ARG A 340 -19.35 -7.60 -2.54
CA ARG A 340 -20.56 -7.20 -3.25
C ARG A 340 -21.45 -6.32 -2.39
N GLU A 341 -21.68 -6.71 -1.14
CA GLU A 341 -22.51 -5.95 -0.21
C GLU A 341 -21.89 -4.60 0.14
N MET A 342 -20.57 -4.54 0.30
CA MET A 342 -19.85 -3.30 0.56
C MET A 342 -19.95 -2.33 -0.64
N ILE A 343 -19.81 -2.83 -1.87
CA ILE A 343 -19.96 -2.04 -3.10
C ILE A 343 -21.40 -1.52 -3.23
N ASP A 344 -22.39 -2.38 -3.03
CA ASP A 344 -23.81 -2.03 -3.14
C ASP A 344 -24.23 -1.05 -2.03
N ALA A 345 -23.61 -1.13 -0.85
CA ALA A 345 -23.74 -0.13 0.21
C ALA A 345 -23.08 1.22 -0.15
N GLY A 346 -22.28 1.28 -1.20
CA GLY A 346 -21.59 2.48 -1.67
C GLY A 346 -20.28 2.78 -0.91
N LEU A 347 -19.56 1.75 -0.48
CA LEU A 347 -18.21 1.87 0.05
C LEU A 347 -17.19 1.91 -1.10
N ALA A 348 -16.10 2.64 -0.90
CA ALA A 348 -14.99 2.71 -1.84
C ALA A 348 -14.04 1.52 -1.63
N VAL A 349 -14.44 0.34 -2.12
CA VAL A 349 -13.71 -0.91 -1.94
C VAL A 349 -12.34 -0.86 -2.61
N ILE A 350 -11.35 -1.45 -1.93
CA ILE A 350 -9.98 -1.63 -2.37
C ILE A 350 -9.66 -3.13 -2.30
N VAL A 351 -8.81 -3.61 -3.21
CA VAL A 351 -8.19 -4.93 -3.12
C VAL A 351 -6.68 -4.79 -3.12
N ALA A 352 -6.00 -5.61 -2.31
CA ALA A 352 -4.55 -5.58 -2.16
C ALA A 352 -4.00 -7.00 -1.96
N THR A 353 -2.69 -7.16 -2.08
CA THR A 353 -2.06 -8.49 -2.02
C THR A 353 -1.95 -9.04 -0.61
N ASP A 354 -1.84 -8.18 0.41
CA ASP A 354 -1.38 -8.59 1.75
C ASP A 354 -0.03 -9.32 1.69
N PHE A 355 0.86 -8.90 0.78
CA PHE A 355 2.12 -9.61 0.59
C PHE A 355 2.91 -9.74 1.90
N ASN A 356 3.00 -10.97 2.38
CA ASN A 356 3.71 -11.32 3.61
C ASN A 356 4.20 -12.80 3.54
N PRO A 357 5.15 -13.22 4.38
CA PRO A 357 5.70 -14.57 4.29
C PRO A 357 4.76 -15.68 4.78
N GLY A 358 3.70 -15.34 5.50
CA GLY A 358 2.86 -16.32 6.21
C GLY A 358 1.54 -16.63 5.52
N SER A 359 0.73 -15.62 5.32
CA SER A 359 -0.66 -15.75 4.87
C SER A 359 -0.86 -15.35 3.40
N SER A 360 0.08 -14.61 2.77
CA SER A 360 -0.08 -14.21 1.37
C SER A 360 1.28 -13.99 0.67
N PRO A 361 2.02 -15.06 0.33
CA PRO A 361 3.34 -14.93 -0.26
C PRO A 361 3.28 -14.65 -1.78
N THR A 362 2.43 -13.72 -2.21
CA THR A 362 2.25 -13.37 -3.63
C THR A 362 2.19 -11.85 -3.83
N PRO A 363 3.03 -11.28 -4.72
CA PRO A 363 2.93 -9.91 -5.18
C PRO A 363 2.02 -9.76 -6.41
N SER A 364 1.36 -10.85 -6.86
CA SER A 364 0.57 -10.88 -8.09
C SER A 364 -0.79 -10.21 -7.92
N MET A 365 -0.91 -8.98 -8.41
CA MET A 365 -2.21 -8.32 -8.46
C MET A 365 -3.18 -9.06 -9.41
N ALA A 366 -2.71 -9.68 -10.48
CA ALA A 366 -3.54 -10.50 -11.36
C ALA A 366 -4.25 -11.64 -10.62
N MET A 367 -3.55 -12.31 -9.69
CA MET A 367 -4.16 -13.32 -8.81
C MET A 367 -5.20 -12.69 -7.88
N VAL A 368 -4.91 -11.53 -7.30
CA VAL A 368 -5.86 -10.81 -6.43
C VAL A 368 -7.12 -10.43 -7.21
N LEU A 369 -6.99 -9.90 -8.44
CA LEU A 369 -8.11 -9.59 -9.33
C LEU A 369 -8.96 -10.83 -9.62
N SER A 370 -8.32 -11.97 -9.92
CA SER A 370 -9.02 -13.23 -10.18
C SER A 370 -9.81 -13.71 -8.96
N LEU A 371 -9.20 -13.67 -7.78
CA LEU A 371 -9.88 -14.02 -6.53
C LEU A 371 -11.03 -13.06 -6.20
N ALA A 372 -10.86 -11.76 -6.43
CA ALA A 372 -11.91 -10.77 -6.26
C ALA A 372 -13.12 -11.08 -7.16
N CYS A 373 -12.87 -11.47 -8.40
CA CYS A 373 -13.93 -11.83 -9.34
C CYS A 373 -14.61 -13.14 -8.97
N THR A 374 -13.83 -14.19 -8.71
CA THR A 374 -14.35 -15.56 -8.54
C THR A 374 -14.92 -15.81 -7.15
N GLN A 375 -14.35 -15.22 -6.10
CA GLN A 375 -14.72 -15.47 -4.71
C GLN A 375 -15.55 -14.36 -4.08
N MET A 376 -15.35 -13.09 -4.48
CA MET A 376 -16.01 -11.94 -3.86
C MET A 376 -17.07 -11.29 -4.75
N LYS A 377 -17.38 -11.86 -5.93
CA LYS A 377 -18.41 -11.39 -6.87
C LYS A 377 -18.19 -9.95 -7.38
N MET A 378 -16.94 -9.55 -7.51
CA MET A 378 -16.58 -8.31 -8.17
C MET A 378 -16.47 -8.53 -9.68
N SER A 379 -16.89 -7.55 -10.49
CA SER A 379 -16.58 -7.58 -11.93
C SER A 379 -15.06 -7.28 -12.13
N PRO A 380 -14.47 -7.68 -13.27
CA PRO A 380 -13.09 -7.30 -13.59
C PRO A 380 -12.84 -5.79 -13.56
N ALA A 381 -13.82 -4.99 -13.97
CA ALA A 381 -13.74 -3.52 -13.91
C ALA A 381 -13.69 -2.99 -12.48
N GLU A 382 -14.56 -3.50 -11.60
CA GLU A 382 -14.57 -3.12 -10.18
C GLU A 382 -13.26 -3.50 -9.49
N ALA A 383 -12.76 -4.71 -9.74
CA ALA A 383 -11.49 -5.17 -9.17
C ALA A 383 -10.30 -4.33 -9.67
N LEU A 384 -10.31 -3.92 -10.95
CA LEU A 384 -9.27 -3.06 -11.51
C LEU A 384 -9.29 -1.66 -10.89
N THR A 385 -10.46 -1.05 -10.76
CA THR A 385 -10.63 0.25 -10.08
C THR A 385 -10.19 0.17 -8.61
N ALA A 386 -10.50 -0.95 -7.93
CA ALA A 386 -10.14 -1.19 -6.54
C ALA A 386 -8.62 -1.33 -6.32
N SER A 387 -7.87 -1.86 -7.31
CA SER A 387 -6.41 -2.06 -7.26
C SER A 387 -5.59 -0.90 -7.88
N THR A 388 -6.24 0.18 -8.28
CA THR A 388 -5.61 1.34 -8.92
C THR A 388 -6.04 2.64 -8.25
N ILE A 389 -7.08 3.30 -8.77
CA ILE A 389 -7.47 4.65 -8.29
C ILE A 389 -8.02 4.64 -6.86
N ASN A 390 -8.81 3.65 -6.44
CA ASN A 390 -9.29 3.58 -5.07
C ASN A 390 -8.13 3.32 -4.09
N ALA A 391 -7.24 2.39 -4.42
CA ALA A 391 -6.02 2.14 -3.66
C ALA A 391 -5.15 3.40 -3.56
N ALA A 392 -4.98 4.16 -4.66
CA ALA A 392 -4.24 5.42 -4.67
C ALA A 392 -4.86 6.47 -3.74
N HIS A 393 -6.20 6.57 -3.70
CA HIS A 393 -6.89 7.49 -2.79
C HIS A 393 -6.69 7.11 -1.32
N SER A 394 -6.70 5.82 -0.96
CA SER A 394 -6.44 5.37 0.42
C SER A 394 -5.02 5.71 0.90
N LEU A 395 -4.10 5.88 -0.03
CA LEU A 395 -2.72 6.29 0.23
C LEU A 395 -2.52 7.81 0.07
N THR A 396 -3.60 8.58 -0.17
CA THR A 396 -3.55 10.03 -0.46
C THR A 396 -2.68 10.37 -1.68
N ARG A 397 -2.67 9.47 -2.65
CA ARG A 397 -1.94 9.61 -3.92
C ARG A 397 -2.89 9.75 -5.12
N GLY A 398 -4.20 9.64 -4.95
CA GLY A 398 -5.19 9.61 -6.04
C GLY A 398 -5.21 10.84 -6.95
N GLU A 399 -4.72 12.00 -6.50
CA GLU A 399 -4.54 13.17 -7.36
C GLU A 399 -3.30 13.06 -8.27
N LYS A 400 -2.35 12.18 -7.95
CA LYS A 400 -1.07 12.04 -8.65
C LYS A 400 -0.94 10.78 -9.48
N ILE A 401 -1.57 9.67 -9.04
CA ILE A 401 -1.45 8.33 -9.63
C ILE A 401 -2.78 7.58 -9.61
N GLY A 402 -2.82 6.35 -10.10
CA GLY A 402 -3.96 5.43 -10.04
C GLY A 402 -4.94 5.60 -11.21
N SER A 403 -4.75 6.61 -12.06
CA SER A 403 -5.46 6.78 -13.34
C SER A 403 -4.55 7.49 -14.33
N LEU A 404 -4.84 7.38 -15.63
CA LEU A 404 -4.10 8.01 -16.71
C LEU A 404 -4.84 9.29 -17.16
N GLU A 405 -4.55 10.39 -16.47
CA GLU A 405 -5.19 11.68 -16.71
C GLU A 405 -4.14 12.79 -16.83
N THR A 406 -4.45 13.81 -17.61
CA THR A 406 -3.59 14.99 -17.75
C THR A 406 -3.21 15.57 -16.38
N GLY A 407 -1.92 15.84 -16.20
CA GLY A 407 -1.34 16.38 -14.97
C GLY A 407 -0.91 15.32 -13.95
N LYS A 408 -1.24 14.05 -14.14
CA LYS A 408 -0.78 12.96 -13.27
C LYS A 408 0.59 12.45 -13.69
N LEU A 409 1.26 11.77 -12.76
CA LEU A 409 2.52 11.08 -13.01
C LEU A 409 2.33 9.96 -14.02
N ALA A 410 3.25 9.82 -14.95
CA ALA A 410 3.24 8.76 -15.95
C ALA A 410 3.76 7.44 -15.35
N ASN A 411 2.98 6.91 -14.39
CA ASN A 411 3.16 5.60 -13.77
C ASN A 411 2.17 4.63 -14.42
N PHE A 412 2.63 3.79 -15.34
CA PHE A 412 1.76 2.91 -16.11
C PHE A 412 2.44 1.58 -16.43
N ALA A 413 1.62 0.59 -16.73
CA ALA A 413 2.04 -0.72 -17.20
C ALA A 413 1.38 -1.06 -18.54
N ILE A 414 2.12 -1.74 -19.39
CA ILE A 414 1.67 -2.28 -20.68
C ILE A 414 1.59 -3.79 -20.54
N PHE A 415 0.50 -4.38 -21.00
CA PHE A 415 0.22 -5.80 -20.88
C PHE A 415 0.04 -6.46 -22.25
N ASP A 416 0.60 -7.66 -22.43
CA ASP A 416 0.47 -8.47 -23.64
C ASP A 416 -0.91 -9.16 -23.67
N CYS A 417 -1.95 -8.38 -23.80
CA CYS A 417 -3.34 -8.79 -23.98
C CYS A 417 -4.13 -7.65 -24.66
N GLU A 418 -5.23 -7.98 -25.33
CA GLU A 418 -6.04 -7.00 -26.05
C GLU A 418 -7.25 -6.49 -25.26
N ASP A 419 -7.64 -7.21 -24.21
CA ASP A 419 -8.78 -6.86 -23.35
C ASP A 419 -8.37 -6.89 -21.87
N TYR A 420 -8.68 -5.81 -21.12
CA TYR A 420 -8.32 -5.69 -19.71
C TYR A 420 -8.86 -6.83 -18.82
N ARG A 421 -9.93 -7.52 -19.26
CA ARG A 421 -10.50 -8.66 -18.51
C ARG A 421 -9.57 -9.86 -18.46
N GLU A 422 -8.66 -9.97 -19.41
CA GLU A 422 -7.65 -11.02 -19.46
C GLU A 422 -6.70 -10.97 -18.28
N LEU A 423 -6.47 -9.80 -17.69
CA LEU A 423 -5.62 -9.66 -16.49
C LEU A 423 -6.12 -10.49 -15.31
N ALA A 424 -7.44 -10.56 -15.12
CA ALA A 424 -8.05 -11.39 -14.07
C ALA A 424 -8.26 -12.84 -14.52
N TYR A 425 -8.46 -13.07 -15.82
CA TYR A 425 -8.77 -14.39 -16.39
C TYR A 425 -7.52 -15.27 -16.47
N TRP A 426 -6.42 -14.76 -17.05
CA TRP A 426 -5.15 -15.48 -17.19
C TRP A 426 -4.21 -15.25 -16.01
N PHE A 427 -4.71 -15.31 -14.77
CA PHE A 427 -4.01 -14.91 -13.54
C PHE A 427 -2.68 -15.67 -13.28
N GLY A 428 -2.47 -16.81 -13.91
CA GLY A 428 -1.24 -17.59 -13.81
C GLY A 428 -0.22 -17.34 -14.93
N VAL A 429 -0.54 -16.47 -15.90
CA VAL A 429 0.33 -16.13 -17.03
C VAL A 429 0.98 -14.77 -16.80
N PRO A 430 2.32 -14.64 -16.92
CA PRO A 430 2.97 -13.34 -16.89
C PRO A 430 2.56 -12.50 -18.10
N GLN A 431 1.74 -11.49 -17.90
CA GLN A 431 1.21 -10.63 -18.97
C GLN A 431 1.89 -9.25 -19.04
N VAL A 432 2.72 -8.91 -18.05
CA VAL A 432 3.37 -7.59 -18.00
C VAL A 432 4.46 -7.51 -19.08
N HIS A 433 4.23 -6.68 -20.09
CA HIS A 433 5.20 -6.39 -21.15
C HIS A 433 6.26 -5.39 -20.69
N SER A 434 5.83 -4.30 -20.08
CA SER A 434 6.72 -3.27 -19.56
C SER A 434 6.05 -2.37 -18.54
N VAL A 435 6.86 -1.79 -17.65
CA VAL A 435 6.41 -0.89 -16.58
C VAL A 435 7.18 0.42 -16.66
N TYR A 436 6.46 1.51 -16.49
CA TYR A 436 7.00 2.86 -16.50
C TYR A 436 6.68 3.57 -15.19
N VAL A 437 7.68 4.24 -14.64
CA VAL A 437 7.55 5.09 -13.46
C VAL A 437 8.11 6.47 -13.81
N HIS A 438 7.29 7.51 -13.61
CA HIS A 438 7.60 8.87 -14.05
C HIS A 438 8.07 8.92 -15.52
N GLY A 439 7.39 8.18 -16.39
CA GLY A 439 7.71 8.08 -17.81
C GLY A 439 9.02 7.34 -18.14
N LYS A 440 9.73 6.80 -17.18
CA LYS A 440 10.94 5.99 -17.40
C LYS A 440 10.60 4.51 -17.37
N ARG A 441 11.03 3.76 -18.38
CA ARG A 441 10.91 2.30 -18.39
C ARG A 441 11.77 1.72 -17.25
N VAL A 442 11.16 0.92 -16.39
CA VAL A 442 11.80 0.29 -15.23
C VAL A 442 11.72 -1.24 -15.25
N PHE A 443 10.89 -1.76 -16.15
CA PHE A 443 10.78 -3.18 -16.48
C PHE A 443 10.42 -3.37 -17.97
#